data_490cbc8d05913e62d665393d3f6a45e5
#
_entry.id   490cbc8d05913e62d665393d3f6a45e5
#
_cell.length_a   1.000
_cell.length_b   1.000
_cell.length_c   1.000
_cell.angle_alpha   90.00
_cell.angle_beta   90.00
_cell.angle_gamma   90.00
#
_symmetry.space_group_name_H-M   'P 1'
#
loop_
_entity.id
_entity.type
_entity.pdbx_description
1 polymer ?
#
loop_
_entity_poly.entity_id
_entity_poly.type
_entity_poly.pdbx_seq_one_letter_code
_entity_poly.pdbx_strand_id
1 'polypeptide(L)'
;MTYSPTMKFHGFISKLFFYPIFLIFILSSCASLNTSVQTYNLEGKLSYVSDEISAIFSIKIFGYEENLQILLFDPINGDLIENLQGSGKYWNKINMKNVDIMDSLPEPFQIMSFLLNQCLKTPSCELNFVDNDKDTRIKMILRNV
;
A
#
# COMPACT_ATOMS: atom_id res chain seq x y z
N MET A 1 34.23 30.68 71.82
CA MET A 1 33.13 29.84 71.24
C MET A 1 32.80 30.45 69.87
N THR A 2 33.34 29.88 68.80
CA THR A 2 33.10 30.28 67.45
C THR A 2 32.29 29.18 66.74
N TYR A 3 31.05 29.47 66.43
CA TYR A 3 30.19 28.60 65.61
C TYR A 3 30.43 28.90 64.14
N SER A 4 30.91 27.91 63.39
CA SER A 4 30.99 27.94 61.92
C SER A 4 29.78 27.25 61.32
N PRO A 5 28.99 27.90 60.49
CA PRO A 5 27.90 27.21 59.76
C PRO A 5 28.47 26.61 58.48
N THR A 6 28.64 25.32 58.43
CA THR A 6 28.87 24.57 57.17
C THR A 6 27.60 24.52 56.36
N MET A 7 27.50 25.39 55.34
CA MET A 7 26.47 25.29 54.29
C MET A 7 26.67 24.01 53.49
N LYS A 8 25.72 23.07 53.59
CA LYS A 8 25.61 21.91 52.72
C LYS A 8 25.01 22.34 51.36
N PHE A 9 25.85 22.71 50.41
CA PHE A 9 25.48 23.11 49.06
C PHE A 9 25.48 21.96 48.07
N HIS A 10 25.42 20.68 48.50
CA HIS A 10 25.55 19.54 47.59
C HIS A 10 24.24 18.95 47.04
N GLY A 11 23.07 19.47 47.41
CA GLY A 11 21.78 18.88 46.96
C GLY A 11 21.11 19.54 45.78
N PHE A 12 21.53 20.76 45.43
CA PHE A 12 20.78 21.58 44.45
C PHE A 12 21.31 21.49 43.00
N ILE A 13 22.58 21.20 42.83
CA ILE A 13 23.22 21.14 41.52
C ILE A 13 22.89 19.85 40.77
N SER A 14 22.68 18.75 41.47
CA SER A 14 22.35 17.46 40.87
C SER A 14 20.97 17.44 40.22
N LYS A 15 20.00 18.15 40.78
CA LYS A 15 18.64 18.22 40.22
C LYS A 15 18.52 19.10 38.96
N LEU A 16 19.41 20.10 38.84
CA LEU A 16 19.39 21.03 37.69
C LEU A 16 19.97 20.39 36.43
N PHE A 17 20.87 19.41 36.56
CA PHE A 17 21.47 18.71 35.41
C PHE A 17 20.59 17.58 34.87
N PHE A 18 19.76 16.97 35.69
CA PHE A 18 18.85 15.90 35.21
C PHE A 18 17.69 16.41 34.37
N TYR A 19 17.24 17.64 34.57
CA TYR A 19 16.12 18.22 33.84
C TYR A 19 16.39 18.43 32.34
N PRO A 20 17.54 19.01 31.93
CA PRO A 20 17.80 19.20 30.49
C PRO A 20 18.12 17.89 29.77
N ILE A 21 18.71 16.90 30.46
CA ILE A 21 18.97 15.56 29.88
C ILE A 21 17.66 14.82 29.64
N PHE A 22 16.70 14.89 30.56
CA PHE A 22 15.37 14.29 30.41
C PHE A 22 14.56 14.96 29.30
N LEU A 23 14.71 16.29 29.15
CA LEU A 23 14.04 17.05 28.06
C LEU A 23 14.61 16.69 26.68
N ILE A 24 15.90 16.41 26.58
CA ILE A 24 16.56 15.97 25.33
C ILE A 24 16.06 14.57 24.93
N PHE A 25 15.83 13.69 25.90
CA PHE A 25 15.27 12.34 25.62
C PHE A 25 13.82 12.40 25.14
N ILE A 26 13.01 13.34 25.61
CA ILE A 26 11.63 13.49 25.15
C ILE A 26 11.59 14.10 23.73
N LEU A 27 12.51 15.00 23.40
CA LEU A 27 12.57 15.61 22.07
C LEU A 27 13.13 14.67 20.99
N SER A 28 13.96 13.69 21.36
CA SER A 28 14.47 12.69 20.42
C SER A 28 13.49 11.56 20.12
N SER A 29 12.41 11.40 20.88
CA SER A 29 11.36 10.41 20.60
C SER A 29 10.34 10.86 19.55
N CYS A 30 10.43 12.11 19.06
CA CYS A 30 9.74 12.57 17.86
C CYS A 30 10.59 12.43 16.59
N ALA A 31 11.51 11.47 16.52
CA ALA A 31 11.98 10.98 15.24
C ALA A 31 10.77 10.38 14.55
N SER A 32 10.10 11.20 13.73
CA SER A 32 8.99 10.83 12.90
C SER A 32 9.33 9.48 12.24
N LEU A 33 8.52 8.48 12.53
CA LEU A 33 8.30 7.38 11.63
C LEU A 33 7.72 8.01 10.34
N ASN A 34 8.57 8.63 9.52
CA ASN A 34 8.34 8.81 8.11
C ASN A 34 8.37 7.40 7.51
N THR A 35 7.33 6.62 7.79
CA THR A 35 6.92 5.57 6.89
C THR A 35 6.61 6.33 5.60
N SER A 36 7.55 6.31 4.67
CA SER A 36 7.32 6.78 3.32
C SER A 36 6.16 5.93 2.81
N VAL A 37 4.99 6.53 2.78
CA VAL A 37 3.80 5.90 2.22
C VAL A 37 4.14 5.63 0.77
N GLN A 38 4.37 4.37 0.45
CA GLN A 38 4.74 3.98 -0.90
C GLN A 38 3.47 4.01 -1.74
N THR A 39 3.32 5.08 -2.52
CA THR A 39 2.29 5.19 -3.54
C THR A 39 2.85 4.68 -4.86
N TYR A 40 2.06 3.96 -5.63
CA TYR A 40 2.44 3.55 -6.97
C TYR A 40 1.26 3.69 -7.93
N ASN A 41 1.60 3.93 -9.19
CA ASN A 41 0.66 4.09 -10.29
C ASN A 41 1.14 3.25 -11.47
N LEU A 42 0.31 2.29 -11.88
CA LEU A 42 0.61 1.38 -12.98
C LEU A 42 -0.53 1.44 -13.98
N GLU A 43 -0.19 1.39 -15.26
CA GLU A 43 -1.15 1.30 -16.35
C GLU A 43 -0.85 0.09 -17.23
N GLY A 44 -1.89 -0.44 -17.90
CA GLY A 44 -1.65 -1.56 -18.79
C GLY A 44 -2.92 -2.16 -19.37
N LYS A 45 -2.84 -3.46 -19.60
CA LYS A 45 -3.95 -4.26 -20.14
C LYS A 45 -4.20 -5.47 -19.25
N LEU A 46 -5.46 -5.80 -19.10
CA LEU A 46 -5.93 -7.02 -18.44
C LEU A 46 -6.66 -7.86 -19.47
N SER A 47 -6.26 -9.11 -19.64
CA SER A 47 -6.98 -10.12 -20.38
C SER A 47 -7.66 -11.06 -19.41
N TYR A 48 -8.96 -11.24 -19.56
CA TYR A 48 -9.79 -12.15 -18.81
C TYR A 48 -10.33 -13.22 -19.76
N VAL A 49 -10.15 -14.47 -19.42
CA VAL A 49 -10.62 -15.60 -20.20
C VAL A 49 -11.27 -16.60 -19.26
N SER A 50 -12.51 -16.91 -19.51
CA SER A 50 -13.27 -18.01 -18.87
C SER A 50 -13.94 -18.86 -19.96
N ASP A 51 -14.60 -19.94 -19.57
CA ASP A 51 -15.36 -20.78 -20.51
C ASP A 51 -16.44 -20.03 -21.27
N GLU A 52 -17.01 -18.98 -20.66
CA GLU A 52 -18.13 -18.25 -21.21
C GLU A 52 -17.73 -16.92 -21.88
N ILE A 53 -16.65 -16.30 -21.40
CA ILE A 53 -16.29 -14.92 -21.77
C ILE A 53 -14.80 -14.81 -22.00
N SER A 54 -14.43 -14.10 -23.07
CA SER A 54 -13.08 -13.63 -23.30
C SER A 54 -13.12 -12.10 -23.53
N ALA A 55 -12.42 -11.35 -22.69
CA ALA A 55 -12.41 -9.90 -22.73
C ALA A 55 -11.03 -9.32 -22.47
N ILE A 56 -10.76 -8.14 -23.06
CA ILE A 56 -9.56 -7.35 -22.80
C ILE A 56 -9.99 -5.98 -22.31
N PHE A 57 -9.35 -5.51 -21.25
CA PHE A 57 -9.58 -4.20 -20.66
C PHE A 57 -8.30 -3.38 -20.62
N SER A 58 -8.42 -2.07 -20.72
CA SER A 58 -7.38 -1.16 -20.27
C SER A 58 -7.49 -1.02 -18.75
N ILE A 59 -6.36 -1.04 -18.05
CA ILE A 59 -6.37 -0.97 -16.58
C ILE A 59 -5.45 0.12 -16.06
N LYS A 60 -5.87 0.69 -14.92
CA LYS A 60 -5.03 1.53 -14.07
C LYS A 60 -5.06 0.97 -12.65
N ILE A 61 -3.90 0.88 -12.04
CA ILE A 61 -3.74 0.36 -10.68
C ILE A 61 -3.07 1.43 -9.83
N PHE A 62 -3.73 1.76 -8.73
CA PHE A 62 -3.21 2.69 -7.72
C PHE A 62 -3.02 1.94 -6.42
N GLY A 63 -1.86 2.11 -5.81
CA GLY A 63 -1.57 1.59 -4.49
C GLY A 63 -1.24 2.70 -3.51
N TYR A 64 -1.82 2.64 -2.34
CA TYR A 64 -1.59 3.56 -1.24
C TYR A 64 -1.69 2.80 0.08
N GLU A 65 -0.59 2.74 0.83
CA GLU A 65 -0.50 1.93 2.06
C GLU A 65 -0.89 0.47 1.82
N GLU A 66 -1.94 0.00 2.50
CA GLU A 66 -2.49 -1.35 2.35
C GLU A 66 -3.72 -1.40 1.42
N ASN A 67 -4.00 -0.31 0.71
CA ASN A 67 -5.14 -0.20 -0.19
C ASN A 67 -4.69 -0.35 -1.64
N LEU A 68 -5.48 -1.08 -2.38
CA LEU A 68 -5.31 -1.31 -3.82
C LEU A 68 -6.58 -0.89 -4.54
N GLN A 69 -6.43 -0.06 -5.57
CA GLN A 69 -7.52 0.30 -6.47
C GLN A 69 -7.19 -0.15 -7.89
N ILE A 70 -8.11 -0.88 -8.51
CA ILE A 70 -8.01 -1.29 -9.91
C ILE A 70 -9.20 -0.69 -10.67
N LEU A 71 -8.90 0.13 -11.66
CA LEU A 71 -9.87 0.69 -12.58
C LEU A 71 -9.79 -0.06 -13.91
N LEU A 72 -10.92 -0.59 -14.36
CA LEU A 72 -11.06 -1.26 -15.65
C LEU A 72 -11.82 -0.37 -16.62
N PHE A 73 -11.24 -0.18 -17.79
CA PHE A 73 -11.81 0.66 -18.85
C PHE A 73 -12.04 -0.17 -20.12
N ASP A 74 -13.08 0.18 -20.86
CA ASP A 74 -13.27 -0.28 -22.22
C ASP A 74 -12.09 0.20 -23.09
N PRO A 75 -11.39 -0.70 -23.80
CA PRO A 75 -10.22 -0.33 -24.58
C PRO A 75 -10.54 0.48 -25.84
N ILE A 76 -11.82 0.54 -26.25
CA ILE A 76 -12.25 1.20 -27.50
C ILE A 76 -12.71 2.63 -27.20
N ASN A 77 -13.63 2.80 -26.24
CA ASN A 77 -14.23 4.11 -25.96
C ASN A 77 -13.66 4.78 -24.69
N GLY A 78 -12.88 4.05 -23.89
CA GLY A 78 -12.28 4.55 -22.65
C GLY A 78 -13.26 4.69 -21.49
N ASP A 79 -14.47 4.14 -21.59
CA ASP A 79 -15.45 4.20 -20.52
C ASP A 79 -15.01 3.35 -19.33
N LEU A 80 -15.23 3.86 -18.10
CA LEU A 80 -15.00 3.09 -16.89
C LEU A 80 -16.03 1.97 -16.77
N ILE A 81 -15.56 0.74 -16.73
CA ILE A 81 -16.38 -0.46 -16.60
C ILE A 81 -16.52 -0.86 -15.16
N GLU A 82 -15.39 -0.96 -14.46
CA GLU A 82 -15.36 -1.36 -13.04
C GLU A 82 -14.35 -0.54 -12.25
N ASN A 83 -14.65 -0.36 -10.97
CA ASN A 83 -13.77 0.22 -9.97
C ASN A 83 -13.73 -0.74 -8.78
N LEU A 84 -12.63 -1.45 -8.66
CA LEU A 84 -12.37 -2.41 -7.60
C LEU A 84 -11.48 -1.76 -6.57
N GLN A 85 -11.90 -1.79 -5.30
CA GLN A 85 -11.07 -1.38 -4.18
C GLN A 85 -10.81 -2.57 -3.28
N GLY A 86 -9.55 -2.79 -2.95
CA GLY A 86 -9.11 -3.88 -2.12
C GLY A 86 -8.34 -3.41 -0.91
N SER A 87 -8.55 -4.06 0.23
CA SER A 87 -7.76 -3.87 1.44
C SER A 87 -7.62 -5.22 2.15
N GLY A 88 -6.38 -5.57 2.49
CA GLY A 88 -6.09 -6.87 3.08
C GLY A 88 -6.56 -8.03 2.20
N LYS A 89 -7.59 -8.75 2.65
CA LYS A 89 -8.13 -9.92 1.94
C LYS A 89 -9.41 -9.64 1.14
N TYR A 90 -9.98 -8.45 1.27
CA TYR A 90 -11.33 -8.19 0.79
C TYR A 90 -11.34 -7.20 -0.37
N TRP A 91 -12.17 -7.50 -1.37
CA TRP A 91 -12.50 -6.61 -2.46
C TRP A 91 -13.87 -5.95 -2.23
N ASN A 92 -13.97 -4.67 -2.58
CA ASN A 92 -15.22 -3.92 -2.63
C ASN A 92 -15.45 -3.42 -4.06
N LYS A 93 -16.63 -3.68 -4.61
CA LYS A 93 -17.07 -3.12 -5.90
C LYS A 93 -17.74 -1.77 -5.69
N ILE A 94 -17.32 -0.76 -6.44
CA ILE A 94 -17.92 0.58 -6.37
C ILE A 94 -18.86 0.83 -7.55
N ASN A 95 -18.58 0.28 -8.73
CA ASN A 95 -19.44 0.35 -9.92
C ASN A 95 -19.54 -1.02 -10.57
N MET A 96 -20.77 -1.44 -10.91
CA MET A 96 -21.05 -2.76 -11.46
C MET A 96 -21.57 -2.63 -12.90
N LYS A 97 -20.78 -3.10 -13.86
CA LYS A 97 -21.30 -3.56 -15.16
C LYS A 97 -20.90 -5.03 -15.31
N ASN A 98 -21.77 -5.91 -14.85
CA ASN A 98 -21.90 -7.37 -15.17
C ASN A 98 -20.67 -8.21 -15.55
N VAL A 99 -19.47 -7.89 -15.12
CA VAL A 99 -18.31 -8.75 -15.33
C VAL A 99 -17.76 -9.15 -13.98
N ASP A 100 -17.92 -10.43 -13.62
CA ASP A 100 -17.49 -10.97 -12.32
C ASP A 100 -15.98 -11.31 -12.29
N ILE A 101 -15.15 -10.35 -12.76
CA ILE A 101 -13.69 -10.48 -12.70
C ILE A 101 -13.22 -10.59 -11.26
N MET A 102 -13.88 -9.89 -10.35
CA MET A 102 -13.51 -9.82 -8.94
C MET A 102 -13.47 -11.19 -8.28
N ASP A 103 -14.40 -12.06 -8.60
CA ASP A 103 -14.50 -13.40 -7.97
C ASP A 103 -13.36 -14.34 -8.39
N SER A 104 -12.64 -13.99 -9.45
CA SER A 104 -11.51 -14.75 -9.97
C SER A 104 -10.16 -14.07 -9.70
N LEU A 105 -10.18 -12.86 -9.12
CA LEU A 105 -8.95 -12.17 -8.70
C LEU A 105 -8.43 -12.76 -7.38
N PRO A 106 -7.10 -12.86 -7.21
CA PRO A 106 -6.51 -13.15 -5.92
C PRO A 106 -6.86 -12.08 -4.88
N GLU A 107 -6.62 -12.38 -3.62
CA GLU A 107 -6.78 -11.41 -2.54
C GLU A 107 -5.96 -10.14 -2.81
N PRO A 108 -6.47 -8.92 -2.46
CA PRO A 108 -5.79 -7.67 -2.75
C PRO A 108 -4.34 -7.63 -2.27
N PHE A 109 -4.05 -8.16 -1.07
CA PHE A 109 -2.70 -8.16 -0.52
C PHE A 109 -1.73 -9.03 -1.34
N GLN A 110 -2.20 -10.10 -1.98
CA GLN A 110 -1.38 -10.95 -2.85
C GLN A 110 -0.99 -10.19 -4.12
N ILE A 111 -1.96 -9.52 -4.74
CA ILE A 111 -1.67 -8.67 -5.91
C ILE A 111 -0.69 -7.57 -5.52
N MET A 112 -0.90 -6.86 -4.40
CA MET A 112 0.03 -5.84 -3.93
C MET A 112 1.45 -6.38 -3.73
N SER A 113 1.58 -7.55 -3.12
CA SER A 113 2.88 -8.19 -2.92
C SER A 113 3.60 -8.46 -4.25
N PHE A 114 2.88 -8.95 -5.27
CA PHE A 114 3.44 -9.13 -6.61
C PHE A 114 3.85 -7.80 -7.26
N LEU A 115 3.00 -6.78 -7.17
CA LEU A 115 3.27 -5.45 -7.74
C LEU A 115 4.53 -4.85 -7.12
N LEU A 116 4.65 -4.85 -5.79
CA LEU A 116 5.81 -4.31 -5.07
C LEU A 116 7.11 -5.07 -5.37
N ASN A 117 7.04 -6.39 -5.49
CA ASN A 117 8.23 -7.20 -5.68
C ASN A 117 8.70 -7.28 -7.13
N GLN A 118 7.81 -7.20 -8.09
CA GLN A 118 8.11 -7.41 -9.50
C GLN A 118 7.92 -6.15 -10.34
N CYS A 119 6.74 -5.51 -10.26
CA CYS A 119 6.38 -4.45 -11.21
C CYS A 119 7.06 -3.12 -10.93
N LEU A 120 7.28 -2.76 -9.68
CA LEU A 120 7.92 -1.48 -9.35
C LEU A 120 9.43 -1.46 -9.59
N LYS A 121 10.04 -2.63 -9.76
CA LYS A 121 11.49 -2.76 -9.99
C LYS A 121 11.86 -2.82 -11.48
N THR A 122 10.88 -2.95 -12.34
CA THR A 122 11.06 -3.09 -13.79
C THR A 122 10.19 -2.08 -14.54
N PRO A 123 10.56 -1.66 -15.75
CA PRO A 123 9.74 -0.75 -16.56
C PRO A 123 8.37 -1.32 -16.91
N SER A 124 8.28 -2.65 -17.04
CA SER A 124 7.05 -3.39 -17.28
C SER A 124 7.11 -4.75 -16.61
N CYS A 125 5.94 -5.28 -16.27
CA CYS A 125 5.80 -6.60 -15.68
C CYS A 125 4.57 -7.33 -16.23
N GLU A 126 4.55 -8.64 -16.05
CA GLU A 126 3.45 -9.51 -16.41
C GLU A 126 3.03 -10.32 -15.19
N LEU A 127 1.73 -10.29 -14.90
CA LEU A 127 1.11 -11.09 -13.84
C LEU A 127 0.12 -12.05 -14.46
N ASN A 128 0.18 -13.32 -14.08
CA ASN A 128 -0.73 -14.36 -14.53
C ASN A 128 -1.39 -15.03 -13.34
N PHE A 129 -2.70 -15.06 -13.33
CA PHE A 129 -3.52 -15.74 -12.33
C PHE A 129 -4.39 -16.79 -13.01
N VAL A 130 -4.45 -17.98 -12.43
CA VAL A 130 -5.27 -19.07 -12.91
C VAL A 130 -6.13 -19.55 -11.76
N ASP A 131 -7.43 -19.49 -11.94
CA ASP A 131 -8.42 -20.10 -11.05
C ASP A 131 -8.88 -21.42 -11.69
N ASN A 132 -8.33 -22.54 -11.20
CA ASN A 132 -8.63 -23.85 -11.75
C ASN A 132 -10.06 -24.31 -11.45
N ASP A 133 -10.66 -23.81 -10.38
CA ASP A 133 -12.03 -24.20 -9.99
C ASP A 133 -13.07 -23.58 -10.93
N LYS A 134 -12.75 -22.42 -11.51
CA LYS A 134 -13.62 -21.69 -12.43
C LYS A 134 -13.13 -21.71 -13.87
N ASP A 135 -12.07 -22.45 -14.18
CA ASP A 135 -11.37 -22.44 -15.47
C ASP A 135 -11.14 -21.01 -16.03
N THR A 136 -10.76 -20.13 -15.11
CA THR A 136 -10.56 -18.71 -15.43
C THR A 136 -9.09 -18.36 -15.43
N ARG A 137 -8.68 -17.57 -16.42
CA ARG A 137 -7.31 -17.05 -16.56
C ARG A 137 -7.34 -15.53 -16.64
N ILE A 138 -6.53 -14.89 -15.79
CA ILE A 138 -6.34 -13.45 -15.80
C ILE A 138 -4.87 -13.15 -16.04
N LYS A 139 -4.61 -12.38 -17.09
CA LYS A 139 -3.27 -11.90 -17.43
C LYS A 139 -3.26 -10.38 -17.40
N MET A 140 -2.30 -9.81 -16.67
CA MET A 140 -2.09 -8.37 -16.63
C MET A 140 -0.69 -8.05 -17.17
N ILE A 141 -0.61 -7.10 -18.08
CA ILE A 141 0.65 -6.53 -18.58
C ILE A 141 0.66 -5.07 -18.16
N LEU A 142 1.58 -4.71 -17.28
CA LEU A 142 1.61 -3.43 -16.57
C LEU A 142 2.93 -2.68 -16.87
N ARG A 143 2.88 -1.36 -16.80
CA ARG A 143 4.03 -0.46 -16.85
C ARG A 143 3.91 0.61 -15.78
N ASN A 144 5.03 1.08 -15.27
CA ASN A 144 5.10 2.24 -14.38
C ASN A 144 4.80 3.52 -15.19
N VAL A 145 4.05 4.44 -14.58
CA VAL A 145 3.66 5.72 -15.14
C VAL A 145 4.17 6.87 -14.29
#